data_357e1574de5c20c86030354e3e65d9c8
#
_entry.id   357e1574de5c20c86030354e3e65d9c8
#
_cell.length_a   1.000
_cell.length_b   1.000
_cell.length_c   1.000
_cell.angle_alpha   90.00
_cell.angle_beta   90.00
_cell.angle_gamma   90.00
#
_symmetry.space_group_name_H-M   'P 1'
#
loop_
_entity.id
_entity.type
_entity.pdbx_description
1 polymer ?
#
loop_
_entity_poly.entity_id
_entity_poly.type
_entity_poly.pdbx_seq_one_letter_code
_entity_poly.pdbx_strand_id
1 'polypeptide(L)'
;MIGLDTNVIARYVLNDDDAQFAAAQALFASLSVTRPGFITQVALVELYWIMRQRYKVPRGACLAAIYKLVEMRQLEFEDAESVVRALALAEDGADFADALIAASGELFGVTETVTFDRAAAKRLGWRALSN
;
A
#
# COMPACT_ATOMS: atom_id res chain seq x y z
N MET A 1 13.67 5.09 -14.53
CA MET A 1 12.59 4.74 -13.57
C MET A 1 11.30 5.42 -14.00
N ILE A 2 10.20 4.69 -13.98
CA ILE A 2 8.91 5.18 -14.48
C ILE A 2 7.93 5.24 -13.31
N GLY A 3 7.41 6.44 -13.00
CA GLY A 3 6.40 6.58 -11.96
C GLY A 3 5.07 5.98 -12.40
N LEU A 4 4.43 5.23 -11.50
CA LEU A 4 3.14 4.57 -11.78
C LEU A 4 2.04 5.26 -10.99
N ASP A 5 1.04 5.78 -11.70
CA ASP A 5 -0.13 6.35 -11.06
C ASP A 5 -1.02 5.25 -10.49
N THR A 6 -1.80 5.60 -9.50
CA THR A 6 -2.69 4.65 -8.80
C THR A 6 -3.57 3.88 -9.77
N ASN A 7 -4.16 4.56 -10.76
CA ASN A 7 -5.06 3.91 -11.71
C ASN A 7 -4.35 2.88 -12.59
N VAL A 8 -3.10 3.13 -12.94
CA VAL A 8 -2.31 2.16 -13.71
C VAL A 8 -2.11 0.88 -12.89
N ILE A 9 -1.75 1.04 -11.62
CA ILE A 9 -1.56 -0.10 -10.72
C ILE A 9 -2.88 -0.83 -10.50
N ALA A 10 -3.96 -0.08 -10.28
CA ALA A 10 -5.28 -0.65 -10.05
C ALA A 10 -5.77 -1.47 -11.25
N ARG A 11 -5.57 -0.98 -12.46
CA ARG A 11 -5.96 -1.73 -13.66
C ARG A 11 -5.16 -3.01 -13.81
N TYR A 12 -3.90 -2.99 -13.45
CA TYR A 12 -3.07 -4.18 -13.50
C TYR A 12 -3.52 -5.23 -12.47
N VAL A 13 -3.84 -4.78 -11.26
CA VAL A 13 -4.19 -5.66 -10.14
C VAL A 13 -5.61 -6.19 -10.26
N LEU A 14 -6.58 -5.33 -10.64
CA LEU A 14 -8.00 -5.67 -10.59
C LEU A 14 -8.53 -6.34 -11.85
N ASN A 15 -7.93 -6.05 -13.00
CA ASN A 15 -8.34 -6.65 -14.28
C ASN A 15 -9.85 -6.50 -14.54
N ASP A 16 -10.38 -5.31 -14.30
CA ASP A 16 -11.82 -5.04 -14.42
C ASP A 16 -12.18 -4.27 -15.71
N ASP A 17 -11.19 -3.90 -16.51
CA ASP A 17 -11.36 -3.20 -17.78
C ASP A 17 -10.37 -3.80 -18.77
N ASP A 18 -10.86 -4.56 -19.73
CA ASP A 18 -10.01 -5.34 -20.64
C ASP A 18 -8.99 -4.49 -21.40
N ALA A 19 -9.41 -3.33 -21.91
CA ALA A 19 -8.51 -2.47 -22.67
C ALA A 19 -7.43 -1.85 -21.78
N GLN A 20 -7.83 -1.33 -20.63
CA GLN A 20 -6.89 -0.73 -19.68
C GLN A 20 -6.00 -1.78 -19.02
N PHE A 21 -6.55 -2.95 -18.74
CA PHE A 21 -5.75 -4.07 -18.23
C PHE A 21 -4.65 -4.46 -19.21
N ALA A 22 -5.00 -4.60 -20.50
CA ALA A 22 -4.03 -4.95 -21.52
C ALA A 22 -2.91 -3.91 -21.61
N ALA A 23 -3.27 -2.63 -21.56
CA ALA A 23 -2.28 -1.55 -21.59
C ALA A 23 -1.38 -1.57 -20.33
N ALA A 24 -1.97 -1.77 -19.15
CA ALA A 24 -1.21 -1.85 -17.92
C ALA A 24 -0.31 -3.09 -17.91
N GLN A 25 -0.81 -4.22 -18.38
CA GLN A 25 -0.04 -5.44 -18.46
C GLN A 25 1.16 -5.29 -19.41
N ALA A 26 0.95 -4.65 -20.56
CA ALA A 26 2.03 -4.39 -21.51
C ALA A 26 3.09 -3.48 -20.89
N LEU A 27 2.67 -2.45 -20.14
CA LEU A 27 3.60 -1.57 -19.45
C LEU A 27 4.41 -2.35 -18.41
N PHE A 28 3.77 -3.12 -17.54
CA PHE A 28 4.47 -3.90 -16.52
C PHE A 28 5.43 -4.90 -17.15
N ALA A 29 5.06 -5.52 -18.27
CA ALA A 29 5.94 -6.44 -18.98
C ALA A 29 7.18 -5.74 -19.56
N SER A 30 7.10 -4.44 -19.81
CA SER A 30 8.23 -3.66 -20.32
C SER A 30 9.20 -3.20 -19.23
N LEU A 31 8.79 -3.28 -17.96
CA LEU A 31 9.64 -2.88 -16.84
C LEU A 31 10.72 -3.93 -16.55
N SER A 32 11.82 -3.46 -16.00
CA SER A 32 12.95 -4.34 -15.66
C SER A 32 13.70 -3.76 -14.45
N VAL A 33 14.66 -4.51 -13.94
CA VAL A 33 15.51 -4.05 -12.84
C VAL A 33 16.27 -2.78 -13.21
N THR A 34 16.67 -2.65 -14.47
CA THR A 34 17.40 -1.46 -14.95
C THR A 34 16.47 -0.31 -15.35
N ARG A 35 15.20 -0.61 -15.55
CA ARG A 35 14.18 0.40 -15.88
C ARG A 35 12.91 0.08 -15.09
N PRO A 36 12.95 0.26 -13.78
CA PRO A 36 11.83 -0.16 -12.93
C PRO A 36 10.66 0.82 -12.94
N GLY A 37 9.50 0.31 -12.53
CA GLY A 37 8.38 1.14 -12.16
C GLY A 37 8.55 1.61 -10.72
N PHE A 38 8.08 2.82 -10.44
CA PHE A 38 8.18 3.42 -9.10
C PHE A 38 6.80 3.65 -8.53
N ILE A 39 6.58 3.17 -7.30
CA ILE A 39 5.31 3.26 -6.59
C ILE A 39 5.50 4.06 -5.31
N THR A 40 4.71 5.12 -5.14
CA THR A 40 4.72 5.95 -3.93
C THR A 40 3.84 5.32 -2.84
N GLN A 41 4.06 5.73 -1.59
CA GLN A 41 3.18 5.32 -0.49
C GLN A 41 1.76 5.83 -0.68
N VAL A 42 1.62 7.05 -1.22
CA VAL A 42 0.29 7.61 -1.53
C VAL A 42 -0.46 6.69 -2.50
N ALA A 43 0.20 6.23 -3.56
CA ALA A 43 -0.42 5.34 -4.53
C ALA A 43 -0.87 4.02 -3.88
N LEU A 44 -0.07 3.48 -2.96
CA LEU A 44 -0.45 2.24 -2.27
C LEU A 44 -1.66 2.42 -1.36
N VAL A 45 -1.72 3.53 -0.64
CA VAL A 45 -2.87 3.84 0.23
C VAL A 45 -4.13 3.99 -0.61
N GLU A 46 -4.04 4.73 -1.71
CA GLU A 46 -5.17 4.90 -2.64
C GLU A 46 -5.60 3.57 -3.24
N LEU A 47 -4.64 2.73 -3.64
CA LEU A 47 -4.92 1.40 -4.18
C LEU A 47 -5.68 0.54 -3.18
N TYR A 48 -5.21 0.51 -1.94
CA TYR A 48 -5.88 -0.25 -0.88
C TYR A 48 -7.31 0.24 -0.69
N TRP A 49 -7.50 1.57 -0.65
CA TRP A 49 -8.82 2.17 -0.49
C TRP A 49 -9.74 1.79 -1.66
N ILE A 50 -9.24 1.86 -2.90
CA ILE A 50 -10.01 1.49 -4.09
C ILE A 50 -10.46 0.03 -4.01
N MET A 51 -9.53 -0.87 -3.69
CA MET A 51 -9.85 -2.28 -3.57
C MET A 51 -10.92 -2.54 -2.50
N ARG A 52 -10.77 -1.93 -1.33
CA ARG A 52 -11.68 -2.15 -0.21
C ARG A 52 -13.04 -1.48 -0.41
N GLN A 53 -13.03 -0.22 -0.80
CA GLN A 53 -14.27 0.58 -0.78
C GLN A 53 -15.04 0.51 -2.11
N ARG A 54 -14.33 0.53 -3.22
CA ARG A 54 -14.99 0.53 -4.54
C ARG A 54 -15.30 -0.87 -5.03
N TYR A 55 -14.37 -1.80 -4.88
CA TYR A 55 -14.51 -3.15 -5.42
C TYR A 55 -14.84 -4.19 -4.37
N LYS A 56 -14.93 -3.80 -3.11
CA LYS A 56 -15.28 -4.70 -2.00
C LYS A 56 -14.40 -5.94 -1.93
N VAL A 57 -13.14 -5.80 -2.28
CA VAL A 57 -12.17 -6.90 -2.19
C VAL A 57 -11.93 -7.21 -0.71
N PRO A 58 -11.97 -8.48 -0.31
CA PRO A 58 -11.69 -8.83 1.09
C PRO A 58 -10.33 -8.33 1.55
N ARG A 59 -10.25 -7.95 2.82
CA ARG A 59 -9.05 -7.35 3.40
C ARG A 59 -7.79 -8.18 3.17
N GLY A 60 -7.87 -9.49 3.42
CA GLY A 60 -6.72 -10.37 3.22
C GLY A 60 -6.24 -10.40 1.77
N ALA A 61 -7.18 -10.35 0.81
CA ALA A 61 -6.84 -10.32 -0.61
C ALA A 61 -6.18 -8.99 -1.01
N CYS A 62 -6.60 -7.88 -0.40
CA CYS A 62 -5.97 -6.58 -0.62
C CYS A 62 -4.51 -6.60 -0.16
N LEU A 63 -4.27 -7.10 1.04
CA LEU A 63 -2.90 -7.20 1.58
C LEU A 63 -2.04 -8.13 0.74
N ALA A 64 -2.60 -9.25 0.28
CA ALA A 64 -1.89 -10.18 -0.58
C ALA A 64 -1.51 -9.54 -1.92
N ALA A 65 -2.39 -8.71 -2.49
CA ALA A 65 -2.11 -8.01 -3.73
C ALA A 65 -0.95 -7.04 -3.58
N ILE A 66 -0.93 -6.27 -2.49
CA ILE A 66 0.17 -5.34 -2.22
C ILE A 66 1.47 -6.11 -1.98
N TYR A 67 1.40 -7.23 -1.26
CA TYR A 67 2.57 -8.06 -1.01
C TYR A 67 3.17 -8.58 -2.30
N LYS A 68 2.34 -9.00 -3.27
CA LYS A 68 2.81 -9.44 -4.58
C LYS A 68 3.51 -8.33 -5.33
N LEU A 69 3.00 -7.10 -5.24
CA LEU A 69 3.67 -5.95 -5.87
C LEU A 69 5.06 -5.73 -5.26
N VAL A 70 5.17 -5.82 -3.93
CA VAL A 70 6.45 -5.63 -3.23
C VAL A 70 7.47 -6.69 -3.64
N GLU A 71 7.03 -7.89 -3.98
CA GLU A 71 7.91 -8.97 -4.42
C GLU A 71 8.38 -8.86 -5.88
N MET A 72 7.78 -7.98 -6.66
CA MET A 72 8.13 -7.83 -8.08
C MET A 72 9.46 -7.09 -8.24
N ARG A 73 10.42 -7.74 -8.89
CA ARG A 73 11.78 -7.18 -9.04
C ARG A 73 11.83 -5.93 -9.90
N GLN A 74 10.90 -5.78 -10.83
CA GLN A 74 10.82 -4.61 -11.72
C GLN A 74 10.13 -3.41 -11.10
N LEU A 75 9.76 -3.48 -9.83
CA LEU A 75 9.13 -2.36 -9.11
C LEU A 75 10.04 -1.87 -7.99
N GLU A 76 10.10 -0.56 -7.84
CA GLU A 76 10.73 0.08 -6.70
C GLU A 76 9.69 0.88 -5.93
N PHE A 77 9.87 0.96 -4.63
CA PHE A 77 8.91 1.61 -3.75
C PHE A 77 9.58 2.76 -3.01
N GLU A 78 8.79 3.78 -2.73
CA GLU A 78 9.18 4.91 -1.91
C GLU A 78 9.42 4.44 -0.49
N ASP A 79 10.12 3.72 0.01
CA ASP A 79 10.28 3.17 1.35
C ASP A 79 9.65 1.78 1.46
N ALA A 80 10.27 0.83 0.76
CA ALA A 80 9.83 -0.56 0.78
C ALA A 80 9.84 -1.15 2.20
N GLU A 81 10.78 -0.75 3.03
CA GLU A 81 10.89 -1.22 4.41
C GLU A 81 9.65 -0.90 5.24
N SER A 82 9.18 0.34 5.15
CA SER A 82 7.95 0.74 5.84
C SER A 82 6.72 0.03 5.28
N VAL A 83 6.69 -0.22 3.97
CA VAL A 83 5.58 -0.96 3.36
C VAL A 83 5.52 -2.39 3.90
N VAL A 84 6.65 -3.08 3.97
CA VAL A 84 6.72 -4.44 4.51
C VAL A 84 6.32 -4.46 5.99
N ARG A 85 6.80 -3.49 6.76
CA ARG A 85 6.42 -3.35 8.17
C ARG A 85 4.92 -3.11 8.32
N ALA A 86 4.37 -2.24 7.49
CA ALA A 86 2.94 -1.93 7.51
C ALA A 86 2.09 -3.15 7.15
N LEU A 87 2.52 -3.95 6.19
CA LEU A 87 1.80 -5.19 5.85
C LEU A 87 1.75 -6.15 7.03
N ALA A 88 2.84 -6.29 7.79
CA ALA A 88 2.86 -7.12 8.97
C ALA A 88 1.90 -6.61 10.04
N LEU A 89 1.89 -5.30 10.30
CA LEU A 89 0.97 -4.69 11.26
C LEU A 89 -0.48 -4.86 10.82
N ALA A 90 -0.73 -4.74 9.52
CA ALA A 90 -2.08 -4.90 8.97
C ALA A 90 -2.56 -6.35 9.04
N GLU A 91 -1.68 -7.32 8.89
CA GLU A 91 -2.03 -8.73 9.09
C GLU A 91 -2.50 -8.99 10.52
N ASP A 92 -1.91 -8.29 11.50
CA ASP A 92 -2.32 -8.37 12.90
C ASP A 92 -3.59 -7.58 13.20
N GLY A 93 -4.16 -6.91 12.22
CA GLY A 93 -5.47 -6.27 12.34
C GLY A 93 -5.51 -4.76 12.19
N ALA A 94 -4.38 -4.09 12.05
CA ALA A 94 -4.36 -2.64 11.85
C ALA A 94 -4.89 -2.27 10.46
N ASP A 95 -5.48 -1.09 10.34
CA ASP A 95 -5.80 -0.53 9.05
C ASP A 95 -4.49 -0.26 8.29
N PHE A 96 -4.47 -0.52 6.99
CA PHE A 96 -3.23 -0.42 6.22
C PHE A 96 -2.66 1.00 6.19
N ALA A 97 -3.52 2.02 6.03
CA ALA A 97 -3.07 3.40 6.05
C ALA A 97 -2.49 3.78 7.42
N ASP A 98 -3.17 3.38 8.50
CA ASP A 98 -2.67 3.60 9.86
C ASP A 98 -1.34 2.86 10.08
N ALA A 99 -1.24 1.65 9.57
CA ALA A 99 -0.01 0.86 9.67
C ALA A 99 1.16 1.56 8.97
N LEU A 100 0.92 2.19 7.81
CA LEU A 100 1.95 2.97 7.11
C LEU A 100 2.35 4.21 7.91
N ILE A 101 1.38 4.89 8.54
CA ILE A 101 1.68 6.03 9.41
C ILE A 101 2.61 5.58 10.54
N ALA A 102 2.30 4.45 11.17
CA ALA A 102 3.11 3.90 12.25
C ALA A 102 4.53 3.54 11.77
N ALA A 103 4.63 2.83 10.66
CA ALA A 103 5.91 2.38 10.12
C ALA A 103 6.79 3.56 9.69
N SER A 104 6.20 4.54 9.01
CA SER A 104 6.94 5.75 8.60
C SER A 104 7.40 6.53 9.82
N GLY A 105 6.55 6.63 10.84
CA GLY A 105 6.91 7.28 12.10
C GLY A 105 8.11 6.63 12.76
N GLU A 106 8.13 5.30 12.83
CA GLU A 106 9.27 4.56 13.37
C GLU A 106 10.56 4.91 12.64
N LEU A 107 10.51 4.97 11.31
CA LEU A 107 11.69 5.27 10.50
C LEU A 107 12.27 6.64 10.81
N PHE A 108 11.42 7.61 11.09
CA PHE A 108 11.85 8.98 11.37
C PHE A 108 12.05 9.27 12.86
N GLY A 109 12.00 8.26 13.71
CA GLY A 109 12.27 8.42 15.12
C GLY A 109 11.11 8.99 15.92
N VAL A 110 9.89 8.86 15.43
CA VAL A 110 8.69 9.27 16.16
C VAL A 110 8.54 8.39 17.39
N THR A 111 8.46 9.00 18.56
CA THR A 111 8.35 8.27 19.82
C THR A 111 6.90 8.08 20.26
N GLU A 112 5.98 8.88 19.73
CA GLU A 112 4.57 8.82 20.11
C GLU A 112 3.71 9.32 18.96
N THR A 113 2.68 8.58 18.60
CA THR A 113 1.66 9.01 17.65
C THR A 113 0.35 9.19 18.41
N VAL A 114 -0.37 10.25 18.10
CA VAL A 114 -1.64 10.59 18.77
C VAL A 114 -2.79 10.45 17.79
N THR A 115 -3.95 10.06 18.30
CA THR A 115 -5.12 9.80 17.46
C THR A 115 -6.40 10.02 18.25
N PHE A 116 -7.51 10.26 17.56
CA PHE A 116 -8.84 10.19 18.17
C PHE A 116 -9.46 8.81 18.01
N ASP A 117 -8.88 7.94 17.18
CA ASP A 117 -9.41 6.60 16.93
C ASP A 117 -8.92 5.64 18.03
N ARG A 118 -9.85 5.23 18.89
CA ARG A 118 -9.52 4.34 20.01
C ARG A 118 -9.08 2.94 19.57
N ALA A 119 -9.63 2.44 18.48
CA ALA A 119 -9.25 1.14 17.97
C ALA A 119 -7.82 1.16 17.43
N ALA A 120 -7.47 2.20 16.68
CA ALA A 120 -6.11 2.39 16.18
C ALA A 120 -5.12 2.55 17.33
N ALA A 121 -5.48 3.33 18.37
CA ALA A 121 -4.65 3.51 19.54
C ALA A 121 -4.34 2.17 20.21
N LYS A 122 -5.36 1.34 20.37
CA LYS A 122 -5.20 0.05 21.01
C LYS A 122 -4.31 -0.89 20.19
N ARG A 123 -4.52 -0.95 18.87
CA ARG A 123 -3.79 -1.86 18.00
C ARG A 123 -2.34 -1.46 17.78
N LEU A 124 -2.09 -0.15 17.68
CA LEU A 124 -0.77 0.36 17.28
C LEU A 124 0.01 0.97 18.44
N GLY A 125 -0.56 0.95 19.65
CA GLY A 125 0.10 1.54 20.81
C GLY A 125 0.15 3.06 20.76
N TRP A 126 -0.78 3.68 20.02
CA TRP A 126 -0.87 5.13 19.93
C TRP A 126 -1.60 5.71 21.13
N ARG A 127 -1.40 7.00 21.38
CA ARG A 127 -2.09 7.68 22.48
C ARG A 127 -3.41 8.27 21.98
N ALA A 128 -4.51 7.82 22.60
CA ALA A 128 -5.83 8.36 22.25
C ALA A 128 -6.02 9.74 22.90
N LEU A 129 -6.45 10.70 22.08
CA LEU A 129 -6.83 12.02 22.58
C LEU A 129 -8.30 12.03 22.97
N SER A 130 -8.64 12.76 24.02
CA SER A 130 -10.02 13.01 24.42
C SER A 130 -10.54 14.22 23.65
N ASN A 131 -11.79 14.13 23.20
CA ASN A 131 -12.43 15.26 22.52
C ASN A 131 -13.56 15.87 23.35
#